data_b35efb398b60da80674cfde536568a01
#
_entry.id   b35efb398b60da80674cfde536568a01
#
_cell.length_a   1.000
_cell.length_b   1.000
_cell.length_c   1.000
_cell.angle_alpha   90.00
_cell.angle_beta   90.00
_cell.angle_gamma   90.00
#
_symmetry.space_group_name_H-M   'P 1'
#
loop_
_entity.id
_entity.type
_entity.pdbx_description
1 polymer ?
#
loop_
_entity_poly.entity_id
_entity_poly.type
_entity_poly.pdbx_seq_one_letter_code
_entity_poly.pdbx_strand_id
1 'polypeptide(L)'
;ALTISKSLPKNMGTVIVKHANPCGVSINRDSLKSYKLALASDPVSAFGGIVSCNFKINKTLALELNKIFLEVIIANGFEANALKILKKKKNIRIINASKFMMKDLIRFGSVNESILTQSEDLKIFKPKDFKIVSKLRPNKSQLKNLIFAFNVCRYVKSNAIVLACHEAT
;
A
#
# COMPACT_ATOMS: atom_id res chain seq x y z
N ALA A 1 -3.28 -4.81 2.88
CA ALA A 1 -2.73 -4.33 1.59
C ALA A 1 -3.77 -3.54 0.81
N LEU A 2 -4.94 -4.12 0.51
CA LEU A 2 -5.97 -3.49 -0.33
C LEU A 2 -6.45 -2.15 0.25
N THR A 3 -6.84 -2.10 1.53
CA THR A 3 -7.29 -0.89 2.23
C THR A 3 -6.25 0.24 2.13
N ILE A 4 -4.98 -0.09 2.36
CA ILE A 4 -3.88 0.88 2.27
C ILE A 4 -3.75 1.40 0.84
N SER A 5 -3.70 0.53 -0.16
CA SER A 5 -3.54 0.97 -1.55
C SER A 5 -4.72 1.85 -2.02
N LYS A 6 -5.94 1.54 -1.56
CA LYS A 6 -7.14 2.34 -1.89
C LYS A 6 -7.19 3.69 -1.17
N SER A 7 -6.47 3.87 -0.06
CA SER A 7 -6.35 5.16 0.63
C SER A 7 -5.33 6.10 -0.03
N LEU A 8 -4.46 5.59 -0.91
CA LEU A 8 -3.49 6.38 -1.66
C LEU A 8 -4.14 7.11 -2.84
N PRO A 9 -3.52 8.18 -3.37
CA PRO A 9 -4.00 8.88 -4.56
C PRO A 9 -4.29 7.93 -5.70
N LYS A 10 -5.42 8.15 -6.38
CA LYS A 10 -5.94 7.27 -7.43
C LYS A 10 -4.92 7.04 -8.54
N ASN A 11 -4.74 5.79 -8.92
CA ASN A 11 -3.86 5.32 -9.99
C ASN A 11 -2.35 5.60 -9.78
N MET A 12 -1.90 5.76 -8.53
CA MET A 12 -0.51 6.11 -8.24
C MET A 12 0.14 5.25 -7.15
N GLY A 13 -0.66 4.49 -6.40
CA GLY A 13 -0.21 3.85 -5.16
C GLY A 13 0.18 2.39 -5.32
N THR A 14 1.33 2.02 -4.77
CA THR A 14 1.78 0.64 -4.55
C THR A 14 2.03 0.40 -3.07
N VAL A 15 1.60 -0.75 -2.59
CA VAL A 15 1.76 -1.20 -1.20
C VAL A 15 2.25 -2.63 -1.20
N ILE A 16 3.27 -2.91 -0.42
CA ILE A 16 3.76 -4.27 -0.13
C ILE A 16 3.53 -4.54 1.35
N VAL A 17 2.89 -5.67 1.65
CA VAL A 17 2.54 -6.07 3.02
C VAL A 17 3.11 -7.45 3.30
N LYS A 18 3.73 -7.59 4.47
CA LYS A 18 4.18 -8.88 5.04
C LYS A 18 3.76 -8.96 6.50
N HIS A 19 3.24 -10.12 6.91
CA HIS A 19 2.79 -10.36 8.30
C HIS A 19 1.81 -9.30 8.84
N ALA A 20 0.87 -8.86 7.98
CA ALA A 20 -0.13 -7.83 8.25
C ALA A 20 0.44 -6.41 8.51
N ASN A 21 1.72 -6.17 8.24
CA ASN A 21 2.37 -4.86 8.28
C ASN A 21 2.81 -4.40 6.90
N PRO A 22 2.66 -3.12 6.52
CA PRO A 22 3.29 -2.59 5.32
C PRO A 22 4.81 -2.57 5.49
N CYS A 23 5.53 -3.19 4.56
CA CYS A 23 6.99 -3.15 4.47
C CYS A 23 7.47 -2.25 3.34
N GLY A 24 6.57 -1.76 2.51
CA GLY A 24 6.86 -0.76 1.49
C GLY A 24 5.58 -0.12 0.96
N VAL A 25 5.57 1.22 0.91
CA VAL A 25 4.46 2.01 0.38
C VAL A 25 5.02 3.14 -0.47
N SER A 26 4.43 3.38 -1.63
CA SER A 26 4.86 4.50 -2.47
C SER A 26 3.72 5.10 -3.29
N ILE A 27 3.93 6.34 -3.72
CA ILE A 27 3.07 7.06 -4.64
C ILE A 27 3.92 7.53 -5.82
N ASN A 28 3.60 7.09 -7.03
CA ASN A 28 4.20 7.59 -8.25
C ASN A 28 3.25 7.45 -9.45
N ARG A 29 3.26 8.40 -10.39
CA ARG A 29 2.46 8.32 -11.61
C ARG A 29 2.91 7.19 -12.54
N ASP A 30 4.20 6.90 -12.57
CA ASP A 30 4.74 5.74 -13.25
C ASP A 30 4.54 4.49 -12.36
N SER A 31 3.76 3.53 -12.85
CA SER A 31 3.40 2.31 -12.12
C SER A 31 4.61 1.43 -11.79
N LEU A 32 5.58 1.34 -12.70
CA LEU A 32 6.80 0.58 -12.48
C LEU A 32 7.68 1.25 -11.41
N LYS A 33 7.82 2.57 -11.50
CA LYS A 33 8.57 3.36 -10.51
C LYS A 33 7.90 3.30 -9.13
N SER A 34 6.56 3.38 -9.08
CA SER A 34 5.81 3.20 -7.84
C SER A 34 6.16 1.84 -7.19
N TYR A 35 6.10 0.74 -7.94
CA TYR A 35 6.45 -0.57 -7.42
C TYR A 35 7.91 -0.65 -6.95
N LYS A 36 8.85 -0.16 -7.75
CA LYS A 36 10.29 -0.19 -7.40
C LYS A 36 10.61 0.61 -6.15
N LEU A 37 9.99 1.77 -5.96
CA LEU A 37 10.14 2.58 -4.75
C LEU A 37 9.59 1.85 -3.52
N ALA A 38 8.40 1.26 -3.61
CA ALA A 38 7.84 0.46 -2.52
C ALA A 38 8.71 -0.78 -2.21
N LEU A 39 9.25 -1.44 -3.23
CA LEU A 39 10.13 -2.60 -3.04
C LEU A 39 11.47 -2.19 -2.39
N ALA A 40 12.01 -1.04 -2.74
CA ALA A 40 13.28 -0.53 -2.21
C ALA A 40 13.25 -0.21 -0.71
N SER A 41 12.06 -0.02 -0.14
CA SER A 41 11.87 0.22 1.29
C SER A 41 12.38 -0.97 2.14
N ASP A 42 11.97 -2.19 1.78
CA ASP A 42 12.44 -3.42 2.42
C ASP A 42 12.32 -4.61 1.45
N PRO A 43 13.30 -4.81 0.58
CA PRO A 43 13.27 -5.87 -0.43
C PRO A 43 13.35 -7.28 0.18
N VAL A 44 13.90 -7.41 1.39
CA VAL A 44 14.02 -8.69 2.08
C VAL A 44 12.65 -9.13 2.60
N SER A 45 11.94 -8.26 3.32
CA SER A 45 10.60 -8.57 3.83
C SER A 45 9.54 -8.68 2.73
N ALA A 46 9.76 -8.08 1.55
CA ALA A 46 8.85 -8.19 0.42
C ALA A 46 8.74 -9.62 -0.14
N PHE A 47 9.73 -10.49 0.08
CA PHE A 47 9.70 -11.88 -0.35
C PHE A 47 8.54 -12.64 0.32
N GLY A 48 7.69 -13.29 -0.49
CA GLY A 48 6.48 -13.95 -0.03
C GLY A 48 5.41 -12.99 0.49
N GLY A 49 5.48 -11.72 0.12
CA GLY A 49 4.53 -10.68 0.52
C GLY A 49 3.32 -10.58 -0.39
N ILE A 50 2.46 -9.62 -0.05
CA ILE A 50 1.25 -9.24 -0.78
C ILE A 50 1.49 -7.87 -1.40
N VAL A 51 1.42 -7.77 -2.72
CA VAL A 51 1.49 -6.49 -3.43
C VAL A 51 0.09 -6.02 -3.79
N SER A 52 -0.24 -4.77 -3.46
CA SER A 52 -1.49 -4.12 -3.86
C SER A 52 -1.23 -2.82 -4.59
N CYS A 53 -1.74 -2.72 -5.82
CA CYS A 53 -1.66 -1.53 -6.66
C CYS A 53 -3.06 -0.95 -6.89
N ASN A 54 -3.23 0.36 -6.70
CA ASN A 54 -4.52 1.00 -7.00
C ASN A 54 -4.66 1.47 -8.46
N PHE A 55 -3.87 0.89 -9.35
CA PHE A 55 -3.89 1.08 -10.80
C PHE A 55 -3.93 -0.26 -11.54
N LYS A 56 -4.08 -0.21 -12.87
CA LYS A 56 -4.06 -1.39 -13.75
C LYS A 56 -2.62 -1.85 -13.99
N ILE A 57 -2.34 -3.13 -13.78
CA ILE A 57 -1.02 -3.72 -14.02
C ILE A 57 -0.83 -3.99 -15.52
N ASN A 58 0.20 -3.39 -16.10
CA ASN A 58 0.64 -3.59 -17.48
C ASN A 58 1.69 -4.71 -17.61
N LYS A 59 2.08 -5.03 -18.85
CA LYS A 59 3.08 -6.06 -19.16
C LYS A 59 4.42 -5.81 -18.46
N THR A 60 4.92 -4.57 -18.49
CA THR A 60 6.24 -4.19 -17.95
C THR A 60 6.30 -4.41 -16.43
N LEU A 61 5.28 -3.95 -15.71
CA LEU A 61 5.19 -4.15 -14.27
C LEU A 61 5.00 -5.63 -13.91
N ALA A 62 4.23 -6.39 -14.71
CA ALA A 62 4.06 -7.82 -14.49
C ALA A 62 5.39 -8.61 -14.61
N LEU A 63 6.26 -8.23 -15.52
CA LEU A 63 7.60 -8.80 -15.65
C LEU A 63 8.44 -8.51 -14.39
N GLU A 64 8.35 -7.30 -13.85
CA GLU A 64 9.09 -6.93 -12.65
C GLU A 64 8.56 -7.66 -11.40
N LEU A 65 7.24 -7.69 -11.21
CA LEU A 65 6.57 -8.46 -10.14
C LEU A 65 6.93 -9.95 -10.17
N ASN A 66 7.20 -10.48 -11.36
CA ASN A 66 7.53 -11.89 -11.53
C ASN A 66 8.95 -12.25 -11.10
N LYS A 67 9.84 -11.28 -10.86
CA LYS A 67 11.23 -11.51 -10.44
C LYS A 67 11.36 -12.00 -9.00
N ILE A 68 10.40 -11.67 -8.13
CA ILE A 68 10.41 -12.12 -6.74
C ILE A 68 9.24 -13.09 -6.48
N PHE A 69 9.36 -13.88 -5.42
CA PHE A 69 8.24 -14.68 -4.95
C PHE A 69 7.22 -13.78 -4.25
N LEU A 70 5.97 -13.82 -4.72
CA LEU A 70 4.82 -13.13 -4.14
C LEU A 70 3.68 -14.14 -3.96
N GLU A 71 2.96 -14.03 -2.86
CA GLU A 71 1.79 -14.89 -2.62
C GLU A 71 0.51 -14.33 -3.22
N VAL A 72 0.33 -12.99 -3.15
CA VAL A 72 -0.88 -12.32 -3.63
C VAL A 72 -0.53 -11.05 -4.39
N ILE A 73 -1.16 -10.84 -5.53
CA ILE A 73 -1.14 -9.56 -6.25
C ILE A 73 -2.56 -9.05 -6.38
N ILE A 74 -2.81 -7.83 -5.88
CA ILE A 74 -4.10 -7.14 -5.93
C ILE A 74 -3.94 -5.91 -6.81
N ALA A 75 -4.86 -5.67 -7.74
CA ALA A 75 -4.81 -4.47 -8.60
C ALA A 75 -6.20 -4.00 -9.04
N ASN A 76 -6.28 -2.75 -9.52
CA ASN A 76 -7.48 -2.20 -10.18
C ASN A 76 -7.67 -2.72 -11.62
N GLY A 77 -7.18 -3.89 -11.90
CA GLY A 77 -7.24 -4.55 -13.20
C GLY A 77 -5.87 -4.99 -13.69
N PHE A 78 -5.88 -5.75 -14.76
CA PHE A 78 -4.69 -6.32 -15.39
C PHE A 78 -4.85 -6.27 -16.90
N GLU A 79 -3.79 -5.98 -17.62
CA GLU A 79 -3.73 -6.21 -19.07
C GLU A 79 -3.68 -7.71 -19.37
N ALA A 80 -4.20 -8.13 -20.52
CA ALA A 80 -4.20 -9.53 -20.93
C ALA A 80 -2.79 -10.15 -20.94
N ASN A 81 -1.80 -9.39 -21.42
CA ASN A 81 -0.40 -9.83 -21.43
C ASN A 81 0.20 -9.89 -20.02
N ALA A 82 -0.18 -8.99 -19.13
CA ALA A 82 0.22 -9.04 -17.73
C ALA A 82 -0.30 -10.31 -17.04
N LEU A 83 -1.57 -10.64 -17.23
CA LEU A 83 -2.16 -11.87 -16.70
C LEU A 83 -1.46 -13.12 -17.21
N LYS A 84 -1.13 -13.19 -18.52
CA LYS A 84 -0.39 -14.33 -19.09
C LYS A 84 0.97 -14.52 -18.41
N ILE A 85 1.66 -13.43 -18.05
CA ILE A 85 2.97 -13.48 -17.38
C ILE A 85 2.79 -13.96 -15.93
N LEU A 86 1.89 -13.34 -15.18
CA LEU A 86 1.70 -13.64 -13.75
C LEU A 86 1.19 -15.06 -13.52
N LYS A 87 0.28 -15.55 -14.36
CA LYS A 87 -0.30 -16.92 -14.27
C LYS A 87 0.72 -18.04 -14.53
N LYS A 88 1.93 -17.75 -15.01
CA LYS A 88 3.00 -18.76 -15.10
C LYS A 88 3.44 -19.29 -13.74
N LYS A 89 3.26 -18.51 -12.67
CA LYS A 89 3.51 -18.96 -11.29
C LYS A 89 2.25 -19.66 -10.74
N LYS A 90 2.31 -20.97 -10.56
CA LYS A 90 1.16 -21.82 -10.18
C LYS A 90 0.47 -21.41 -8.87
N ASN A 91 1.22 -20.92 -7.89
CA ASN A 91 0.72 -20.65 -6.53
C ASN A 91 0.39 -19.19 -6.24
N ILE A 92 0.51 -18.28 -7.23
CA ILE A 92 0.19 -16.87 -7.04
C ILE A 92 -1.34 -16.65 -7.08
N ARG A 93 -1.82 -15.86 -6.15
CA ARG A 93 -3.22 -15.43 -6.09
C ARG A 93 -3.33 -14.04 -6.71
N ILE A 94 -4.14 -13.91 -7.77
CA ILE A 94 -4.34 -12.65 -8.51
C ILE A 94 -5.76 -12.15 -8.25
N ILE A 95 -5.88 -10.97 -7.65
CA ILE A 95 -7.17 -10.39 -7.25
C ILE A 95 -7.41 -9.09 -8.03
N ASN A 96 -8.49 -9.06 -8.80
CA ASN A 96 -8.96 -7.84 -9.45
C ASN A 96 -9.89 -7.07 -8.50
N ALA A 97 -9.42 -5.95 -7.99
CA ALA A 97 -10.13 -5.08 -7.06
C ALA A 97 -10.69 -3.80 -7.70
N SER A 98 -10.91 -3.81 -9.03
CA SER A 98 -11.43 -2.63 -9.76
C SER A 98 -12.81 -2.17 -9.27
N LYS A 99 -13.65 -3.10 -8.84
CA LYS A 99 -14.99 -2.84 -8.31
C LYS A 99 -15.02 -2.67 -6.78
N PHE A 100 -13.89 -2.87 -6.10
CA PHE A 100 -13.85 -2.72 -4.64
C PHE A 100 -13.99 -1.26 -4.23
N MET A 101 -14.93 -0.98 -3.34
CA MET A 101 -15.16 0.34 -2.75
C MET A 101 -14.93 0.24 -1.23
N MET A 102 -14.22 1.21 -0.67
CA MET A 102 -14.13 1.36 0.78
C MET A 102 -15.39 2.08 1.28
N LYS A 103 -16.27 1.36 1.97
CA LYS A 103 -17.46 1.89 2.63
C LYS A 103 -17.54 1.26 4.00
N ASP A 104 -17.88 2.07 5.00
CA ASP A 104 -18.29 1.69 6.37
C ASP A 104 -17.78 0.31 6.83
N LEU A 105 -16.46 0.11 6.74
CA LEU A 105 -15.85 -1.15 7.07
C LEU A 105 -15.92 -1.36 8.58
N ILE A 106 -16.50 -2.45 9.00
CA ILE A 106 -16.52 -2.90 10.39
C ILE A 106 -15.49 -4.02 10.52
N ARG A 107 -14.62 -3.89 11.49
CA ARG A 107 -13.67 -4.94 11.87
C ARG A 107 -14.28 -5.77 13.00
N PHE A 108 -14.17 -7.09 12.87
CA PHE A 108 -14.58 -8.04 13.89
C PHE A 108 -13.36 -8.75 14.47
N GLY A 109 -13.32 -8.93 15.75
CA GLY A 109 -12.34 -9.74 16.48
C GLY A 109 -13.03 -10.62 17.49
N SER A 110 -12.62 -11.89 17.62
CA SER A 110 -13.08 -12.76 18.69
C SER A 110 -12.11 -12.69 19.88
N VAL A 111 -12.66 -12.57 21.08
CA VAL A 111 -11.91 -12.63 22.34
C VAL A 111 -12.68 -13.55 23.26
N ASN A 112 -12.18 -14.77 23.46
CA ASN A 112 -12.90 -15.85 24.16
C ASN A 112 -14.31 -16.05 23.57
N GLU A 113 -15.35 -15.94 24.38
CA GLU A 113 -16.76 -16.10 23.99
C GLU A 113 -17.40 -14.78 23.51
N SER A 114 -16.61 -13.70 23.41
CA SER A 114 -17.09 -12.36 23.05
C SER A 114 -16.63 -11.95 21.65
N ILE A 115 -17.39 -11.07 21.01
CA ILE A 115 -17.05 -10.46 19.73
C ILE A 115 -16.79 -8.96 19.95
N LEU A 116 -15.60 -8.52 19.59
CA LEU A 116 -15.25 -7.11 19.50
C LEU A 116 -15.57 -6.59 18.11
N THR A 117 -16.36 -5.53 18.03
CA THR A 117 -16.65 -4.83 16.77
C THR A 117 -16.07 -3.42 16.79
N GLN A 118 -15.48 -2.98 15.71
CA GLN A 118 -14.85 -1.67 15.60
C GLN A 118 -15.01 -1.11 14.18
N SER A 119 -15.37 0.17 14.08
CA SER A 119 -15.29 0.86 12.80
C SER A 119 -13.84 1.08 12.37
N GLU A 120 -13.56 0.96 11.05
CA GLU A 120 -12.23 1.26 10.52
C GLU A 120 -11.98 2.77 10.51
N ASP A 121 -10.74 3.17 10.84
CA ASP A 121 -10.28 4.53 10.63
C ASP A 121 -9.98 4.76 9.13
N LEU A 122 -10.94 5.35 8.43
CA LEU A 122 -10.85 5.68 7.01
C LEU A 122 -10.42 7.13 6.75
N LYS A 123 -10.16 7.93 7.80
CA LYS A 123 -9.79 9.33 7.66
C LYS A 123 -8.42 9.47 6.97
N ILE A 124 -8.39 10.13 5.82
CA ILE A 124 -7.16 10.54 5.14
C ILE A 124 -6.83 11.96 5.58
N PHE A 125 -5.68 12.13 6.24
CA PHE A 125 -5.21 13.41 6.72
C PHE A 125 -4.66 14.26 5.57
N LYS A 126 -5.04 15.54 5.57
CA LYS A 126 -4.65 16.55 4.57
C LYS A 126 -3.81 17.66 5.23
N PRO A 127 -3.10 18.51 4.48
CA PRO A 127 -2.29 19.60 5.06
C PRO A 127 -3.04 20.45 6.08
N LYS A 128 -4.31 20.72 5.88
CA LYS A 128 -5.16 21.51 6.77
C LYS A 128 -5.44 20.87 8.13
N ASP A 129 -5.22 19.56 8.26
CA ASP A 129 -5.43 18.81 9.51
C ASP A 129 -4.21 18.91 10.44
N PHE A 130 -3.12 19.55 10.00
CA PHE A 130 -1.87 19.64 10.75
C PHE A 130 -1.55 21.07 11.15
N LYS A 131 -0.98 21.24 12.35
CA LYS A 131 -0.38 22.47 12.84
C LYS A 131 1.12 22.24 13.06
N ILE A 132 1.95 23.11 12.49
CA ILE A 132 3.39 23.07 12.73
C ILE A 132 3.66 23.72 14.09
N VAL A 133 4.18 22.93 15.03
CA VAL A 133 4.49 23.36 16.41
C VAL A 133 5.98 23.41 16.70
N SER A 134 6.83 22.89 15.81
CA SER A 134 8.28 22.92 15.93
C SER A 134 8.86 24.30 15.61
N LYS A 135 10.02 24.63 16.21
CA LYS A 135 10.77 25.87 15.89
C LYS A 135 11.20 25.91 14.43
N LEU A 136 11.74 24.80 13.93
CA LEU A 136 12.07 24.63 12.51
C LEU A 136 10.82 24.25 11.73
N ARG A 137 10.54 24.96 10.66
CA ARG A 137 9.40 24.68 9.79
C ARG A 137 9.81 23.80 8.62
N PRO A 138 9.07 22.76 8.29
CA PRO A 138 9.35 21.95 7.11
C PRO A 138 9.09 22.77 5.83
N ASN A 139 9.91 22.57 4.82
CA ASN A 139 9.61 23.05 3.47
C ASN A 139 8.44 22.24 2.85
N LYS A 140 7.96 22.67 1.67
CA LYS A 140 6.81 22.04 0.99
C LYS A 140 7.02 20.54 0.72
N SER A 141 8.23 20.14 0.32
CA SER A 141 8.55 18.73 0.05
C SER A 141 8.58 17.91 1.33
N GLN A 142 9.22 18.43 2.37
CA GLN A 142 9.26 17.78 3.69
C GLN A 142 7.85 17.61 4.28
N LEU A 143 7.01 18.68 4.20
CA LEU A 143 5.64 18.60 4.69
C LEU A 143 4.83 17.53 3.95
N LYS A 144 5.02 17.41 2.63
CA LYS A 144 4.37 16.38 1.81
C LYS A 144 4.77 14.97 2.25
N ASN A 145 6.07 14.74 2.49
CA ASN A 145 6.58 13.47 2.98
C ASN A 145 6.09 13.15 4.41
N LEU A 146 6.03 14.14 5.30
CA LEU A 146 5.51 13.97 6.66
C LEU A 146 4.03 13.57 6.66
N ILE A 147 3.20 14.21 5.84
CA ILE A 147 1.78 13.87 5.71
C ILE A 147 1.60 12.47 5.10
N PHE A 148 2.41 12.12 4.09
CA PHE A 148 2.43 10.77 3.52
C PHE A 148 2.80 9.73 4.59
N ALA A 149 3.92 9.93 5.31
CA ALA A 149 4.36 9.05 6.38
C ALA A 149 3.30 8.88 7.48
N PHE A 150 2.65 9.97 7.89
CA PHE A 150 1.58 9.94 8.88
C PHE A 150 0.38 9.10 8.41
N ASN A 151 -0.05 9.29 7.16
CA ASN A 151 -1.15 8.50 6.58
C ASN A 151 -0.79 7.01 6.43
N VAL A 152 0.46 6.66 6.20
CA VAL A 152 0.93 5.27 6.18
C VAL A 152 1.02 4.70 7.60
N CYS A 153 1.52 5.49 8.57
CA CYS A 153 1.78 5.07 9.94
C CYS A 153 0.54 4.50 10.64
N ARG A 154 -0.65 5.02 10.36
CA ARG A 154 -1.91 4.52 10.96
C ARG A 154 -2.26 3.07 10.55
N TYR A 155 -1.60 2.51 9.53
CA TYR A 155 -1.74 1.10 9.14
C TYR A 155 -0.64 0.20 9.71
N VAL A 156 0.34 0.77 10.38
CA VAL A 156 1.43 0.04 11.04
C VAL A 156 1.02 -0.28 12.46
N LYS A 157 1.29 -1.49 12.92
CA LYS A 157 0.97 -1.90 14.30
C LYS A 157 1.76 -1.06 15.30
N SER A 158 1.09 -0.67 16.36
CA SER A 158 1.70 0.10 17.45
C SER A 158 2.79 -0.72 18.19
N ASN A 159 3.88 -0.11 18.64
CA ASN A 159 4.23 1.30 18.43
C ASN A 159 4.90 1.45 17.06
N ALA A 160 4.56 2.48 16.32
CA ALA A 160 4.96 2.63 14.94
C ALA A 160 5.72 3.93 14.66
N ILE A 161 6.78 3.83 13.86
CA ILE A 161 7.50 4.96 13.27
C ILE A 161 7.61 4.68 11.77
N VAL A 162 7.29 5.66 10.95
CA VAL A 162 7.45 5.59 9.49
C VAL A 162 8.34 6.72 9.02
N LEU A 163 9.39 6.37 8.32
CA LEU A 163 10.25 7.31 7.60
C LEU A 163 9.82 7.33 6.14
N ALA A 164 9.83 8.52 5.52
CA ALA A 164 9.46 8.66 4.13
C ALA A 164 10.27 9.73 3.40
N CYS A 165 10.61 9.44 2.15
CA CYS A 165 11.27 10.36 1.24
C CYS A 165 10.65 10.22 -0.16
N HIS A 166 10.40 11.33 -0.86
CA HIS A 166 9.79 11.32 -2.21
C HIS A 166 8.48 10.52 -2.29
N GLU A 167 7.63 10.59 -1.25
CA GLU A 167 6.37 9.84 -1.12
C GLU A 167 6.56 8.30 -1.24
N ALA A 168 7.69 7.82 -0.73
CA ALA A 168 7.96 6.40 -0.52
C ALA A 168 8.50 6.20 0.91
N THR A 169 8.15 5.06 1.53
CA THR A 169 8.68 4.64 2.84
C THR A 169 10.04 4.02 2.68
#